data_27b701d76e497e5626117ff6b49a2a76
#
_entry.id   27b701d76e497e5626117ff6b49a2a76
#
_cell.length_a   1.000
_cell.length_b   1.000
_cell.length_c   1.000
_cell.angle_alpha   90.00
_cell.angle_beta   90.00
_cell.angle_gamma   90.00
#
_symmetry.space_group_name_H-M   'P 1'
#
loop_
_entity.id
_entity.type
_entity.pdbx_description
1 polymer ?
#
loop_
_entity_poly.entity_id
_entity_poly.type
_entity_poly.pdbx_seq_one_letter_code
_entity_poly.pdbx_strand_id
1 'polypeptide(L)'
;MNKKTLLPLAFVPLAATNLQAQSNMQIERADKRPNIILFMVDDMGWQDTSLPFWTQKTHYNELYETPNMERLAKQGMMFTQAY
;
A
#
# COMPACT_ATOMS: atom_id res chain seq x y z
N MET A 1 1.61 45.43 -53.20
CA MET A 1 1.57 43.95 -53.34
C MET A 1 1.93 43.31 -52.00
N ASN A 2 0.93 42.97 -51.19
CA ASN A 2 1.11 42.35 -49.90
C ASN A 2 1.12 40.81 -50.05
N LYS A 3 2.27 40.21 -49.97
CA LYS A 3 2.40 38.77 -49.83
C LYS A 3 2.13 38.41 -48.37
N LYS A 4 0.91 37.95 -48.10
CA LYS A 4 0.60 37.29 -46.84
C LYS A 4 1.28 35.90 -46.87
N THR A 5 2.39 35.79 -46.17
CA THR A 5 2.97 34.50 -45.86
C THR A 5 2.10 33.81 -44.84
N LEU A 6 1.33 32.82 -45.32
CA LEU A 6 0.66 31.86 -44.46
C LEU A 6 1.73 31.01 -43.77
N LEU A 7 1.90 31.16 -42.46
CA LEU A 7 2.66 30.23 -41.66
C LEU A 7 1.97 28.87 -41.68
N PRO A 8 2.67 27.77 -41.98
CA PRO A 8 2.07 26.45 -41.86
C PRO A 8 1.78 26.18 -40.40
N LEU A 9 0.52 25.88 -40.14
CA LEU A 9 0.14 25.30 -38.85
C LEU A 9 0.94 24.01 -38.66
N ALA A 10 1.81 23.99 -37.63
CA ALA A 10 2.52 22.80 -37.26
C ALA A 10 1.49 21.77 -36.76
N PHE A 11 1.28 20.74 -37.54
CA PHE A 11 0.47 19.61 -37.20
C PHE A 11 1.23 18.82 -36.14
N VAL A 12 0.92 19.05 -34.85
CA VAL A 12 1.41 18.21 -33.75
C VAL A 12 0.63 16.89 -33.85
N PRO A 13 1.28 15.76 -34.10
CA PRO A 13 0.55 14.50 -34.23
C PRO A 13 -0.12 14.15 -32.91
N LEU A 14 -1.43 14.02 -32.94
CA LEU A 14 -2.29 13.64 -31.82
C LEU A 14 -1.89 12.28 -31.20
N ALA A 15 -1.11 11.48 -31.93
CA ALA A 15 -0.62 10.17 -31.49
C ALA A 15 0.41 10.24 -30.34
N ALA A 16 1.22 11.29 -30.24
CA ALA A 16 2.24 11.43 -29.21
C ALA A 16 1.62 11.70 -27.81
N THR A 17 0.50 12.40 -27.76
CA THR A 17 -0.19 12.70 -26.49
C THR A 17 -0.90 11.48 -25.91
N ASN A 18 -1.37 10.55 -26.74
CA ASN A 18 -2.02 9.34 -26.26
C ASN A 18 -1.05 8.32 -25.65
N LEU A 19 0.17 8.20 -26.18
CA LEU A 19 1.20 7.33 -25.63
C LEU A 19 1.67 7.79 -24.24
N GLN A 20 1.80 9.09 -24.03
CA GLN A 20 2.20 9.66 -22.74
C GLN A 20 1.09 9.45 -21.69
N ALA A 21 -0.17 9.65 -22.06
CA ALA A 21 -1.30 9.42 -21.17
C ALA A 21 -1.46 7.94 -20.78
N GLN A 22 -1.20 7.02 -21.71
CA GLN A 22 -1.25 5.58 -21.43
C GLN A 22 -0.11 5.13 -20.51
N SER A 23 1.10 5.64 -20.70
CA SER A 23 2.24 5.34 -19.82
C SER A 23 2.03 5.89 -18.41
N ASN A 24 1.49 7.10 -18.29
CA ASN A 24 1.18 7.71 -16.98
C ASN A 24 0.05 6.96 -16.25
N MET A 25 -0.98 6.47 -16.96
CA MET A 25 -2.03 5.66 -16.35
C MET A 25 -1.50 4.29 -15.88
N GLN A 26 -0.53 3.69 -16.57
CA GLN A 26 0.09 2.44 -16.14
C GLN A 26 1.00 2.64 -14.93
N ILE A 27 1.73 3.75 -14.85
CA ILE A 27 2.56 4.12 -13.71
C ILE A 27 1.68 4.40 -12.49
N GLU A 28 0.59 5.17 -12.64
CA GLU A 28 -0.36 5.41 -11.55
C GLU A 28 -1.02 4.12 -11.04
N ARG A 29 -1.32 3.17 -11.91
CA ARG A 29 -1.86 1.87 -11.49
C ARG A 29 -0.82 0.97 -10.82
N ALA A 30 0.44 1.07 -11.20
CA ALA A 30 1.53 0.34 -10.57
C ALA A 30 1.80 0.88 -9.14
N ASP A 31 1.74 2.20 -8.93
CA ASP A 31 1.94 2.83 -7.63
C ASP A 31 0.77 2.59 -6.65
N LYS A 32 -0.42 2.25 -7.15
CA LYS A 32 -1.60 1.97 -6.33
C LYS A 32 -1.70 0.52 -5.84
N ARG A 33 -0.83 -0.36 -6.32
CA ARG A 33 -0.78 -1.74 -5.81
C ARG A 33 -0.12 -1.78 -4.45
N PRO A 34 -0.78 -2.34 -3.42
CA PRO A 34 -0.19 -2.42 -2.09
C PRO A 34 0.99 -3.38 -2.09
N ASN A 35 2.01 -3.06 -1.32
CA ASN A 35 3.03 -4.02 -0.94
C ASN A 35 2.45 -4.95 0.12
N ILE A 36 2.57 -6.25 -0.07
CA ILE A 36 2.07 -7.26 0.85
C ILE A 36 3.25 -7.98 1.46
N ILE A 37 3.35 -7.94 2.79
CA ILE A 37 4.35 -8.66 3.56
C ILE A 37 3.63 -9.71 4.40
N LEU A 38 3.92 -10.98 4.17
CA LEU A 38 3.46 -12.07 5.01
C LEU A 38 4.57 -12.42 6.02
N PHE A 39 4.30 -12.13 7.28
CA PHE A 39 5.20 -12.46 8.37
C PHE A 39 4.61 -13.58 9.22
N MET A 40 5.22 -14.74 9.19
CA MET A 40 4.79 -15.92 9.94
C MET A 40 5.77 -16.20 11.08
N VAL A 41 5.24 -16.46 12.25
CA VAL A 41 6.03 -16.86 13.42
C VAL A 41 5.67 -18.30 13.75
N ASP A 42 6.70 -19.16 13.85
CA ASP A 42 6.57 -20.56 14.22
C ASP A 42 6.51 -20.71 15.74
N ASP A 43 5.71 -21.65 16.21
CA ASP A 43 5.56 -22.01 17.63
C ASP A 43 5.19 -20.87 18.60
N MET A 44 4.62 -19.77 18.11
CA MET A 44 4.14 -18.69 18.94
C MET A 44 2.71 -18.93 19.41
N GLY A 45 2.51 -19.07 20.71
CA GLY A 45 1.19 -19.16 21.32
C GLY A 45 0.46 -17.81 21.35
N TRP A 46 -0.86 -17.84 21.47
CA TRP A 46 -1.70 -16.63 21.54
C TRP A 46 -1.47 -15.77 22.80
N GLN A 47 -0.79 -16.30 23.79
CA GLN A 47 -0.39 -15.57 25.00
C GLN A 47 1.07 -15.11 25.00
N ASP A 48 1.85 -15.43 23.96
CA ASP A 48 3.29 -15.18 23.93
C ASP A 48 3.65 -13.79 23.40
N THR A 49 2.74 -12.85 23.54
CA THR A 49 2.93 -11.42 23.21
C THR A 49 2.27 -10.55 24.27
N SER A 50 2.60 -9.26 24.30
CA SER A 50 1.90 -8.28 25.13
C SER A 50 0.48 -7.93 24.66
N LEU A 51 0.08 -8.44 23.48
CA LEU A 51 -1.27 -8.24 22.93
C LEU A 51 -2.26 -9.24 23.54
N PRO A 52 -3.42 -8.77 24.01
CA PRO A 52 -4.49 -9.66 24.42
C PRO A 52 -5.25 -10.18 23.20
N PHE A 53 -4.96 -11.41 22.75
CA PHE A 53 -5.75 -12.10 21.72
C PHE A 53 -7.04 -12.72 22.26
N TRP A 54 -7.42 -12.37 23.47
CA TRP A 54 -8.64 -12.75 24.16
C TRP A 54 -9.37 -11.51 24.69
N THR A 55 -10.52 -11.72 25.31
CA THR A 55 -11.31 -10.63 25.91
C THR A 55 -10.61 -9.88 27.02
N GLN A 56 -9.64 -10.51 27.66
CA GLN A 56 -8.87 -9.94 28.75
C GLN A 56 -7.38 -10.23 28.56
N LYS A 57 -6.54 -9.34 29.10
CA LYS A 57 -5.11 -9.57 29.25
C LYS A 57 -4.88 -10.73 30.20
N THR A 58 -4.04 -11.68 29.79
CA THR A 58 -3.61 -12.78 30.66
C THR A 58 -2.32 -12.43 31.37
N HIS A 59 -1.99 -13.19 32.42
CA HIS A 59 -0.72 -13.03 33.12
C HIS A 59 0.50 -13.14 32.19
N TYR A 60 0.43 -14.03 31.20
CA TYR A 60 1.53 -14.19 30.23
C TYR A 60 1.67 -12.98 29.32
N ASN A 61 0.58 -12.35 28.91
CA ASN A 61 0.66 -11.11 28.12
C ASN A 61 1.33 -9.96 28.89
N GLU A 62 1.33 -9.99 30.21
CA GLU A 62 1.99 -8.98 31.06
C GLU A 62 3.51 -9.21 31.17
N LEU A 63 3.97 -10.44 30.92
CA LEU A 63 5.38 -10.79 30.98
C LEU A 63 6.15 -10.42 29.72
N TYR A 64 5.46 -10.29 28.59
CA TYR A 64 6.09 -10.00 27.31
C TYR A 64 6.03 -8.53 26.95
N GLU A 65 7.10 -8.06 26.32
CA GLU A 65 7.20 -6.71 25.78
C GLU A 65 7.31 -6.79 24.24
N THR A 66 6.21 -6.59 23.54
CA THR A 66 6.15 -6.62 22.08
C THR A 66 5.59 -5.31 21.50
N PRO A 67 6.29 -4.17 21.70
CA PRO A 67 5.76 -2.84 21.37
C PRO A 67 5.50 -2.64 19.87
N ASN A 68 6.25 -3.30 19.01
CA ASN A 68 6.02 -3.21 17.56
C ASN A 68 4.76 -3.97 17.13
N MET A 69 4.44 -5.09 17.77
CA MET A 69 3.18 -5.80 17.54
C MET A 69 1.99 -5.01 18.05
N GLU A 70 2.11 -4.36 19.20
CA GLU A 70 1.10 -3.44 19.71
C GLU A 70 0.84 -2.27 18.76
N ARG A 71 1.90 -1.70 18.20
CA ARG A 71 1.79 -0.63 17.21
C ARG A 71 1.08 -1.11 15.94
N LEU A 72 1.44 -2.29 15.45
CA LEU A 72 0.82 -2.88 14.28
C LEU A 72 -0.67 -3.15 14.52
N ALA A 73 -1.03 -3.71 15.66
CA ALA A 73 -2.43 -3.97 16.04
C ALA A 73 -3.27 -2.68 16.14
N LYS A 74 -2.69 -1.59 16.65
CA LYS A 74 -3.35 -0.28 16.72
C LYS A 74 -3.57 0.37 15.34
N GLN A 75 -2.72 0.08 14.38
CA GLN A 75 -2.77 0.65 13.03
C GLN A 75 -3.56 -0.21 12.04
N GLY A 76 -3.77 -1.47 12.37
CA GLY A 76 -4.40 -2.45 11.51
C GLY A 76 -5.60 -3.13 12.15
N MET A 77 -5.78 -4.38 11.81
CA MET A 77 -6.86 -5.22 12.34
C MET A 77 -6.26 -6.49 12.96
N MET A 78 -6.75 -6.85 14.11
CA MET A 78 -6.36 -8.07 14.81
C MET A 78 -7.47 -9.11 14.71
N PHE A 79 -7.16 -10.27 14.17
CA PHE A 79 -8.06 -11.40 14.08
C PHE A 79 -7.77 -12.37 15.24
N THR A 80 -8.73 -12.59 16.10
CA THR A 80 -8.57 -13.47 17.27
C THR A 80 -8.98 -14.91 17.01
N GLN A 81 -9.68 -15.17 15.90
CA GLN A 81 -10.22 -16.48 15.51
C GLN A 81 -10.11 -16.67 13.99
N ALA A 82 -8.90 -16.54 13.44
CA ALA A 82 -8.64 -16.78 12.02
C ALA A 82 -8.04 -18.17 11.84
N TYR A 83 -8.87 -19.15 11.50
CA TYR A 83 -8.45 -20.49 11.09
C TYR A 83 -8.99 -20.86 9.73
#